data_a6a5b7fbfca6553da05841616202382c
#
_entry.id   a6a5b7fbfca6553da05841616202382c
#
_cell.length_a   1.000
_cell.length_b   1.000
_cell.length_c   1.000
_cell.angle_alpha   90.00
_cell.angle_beta   90.00
_cell.angle_gamma   90.00
#
_symmetry.space_group_name_H-M   'P 1'
#
loop_
_entity.id
_entity.type
_entity.pdbx_description
1 polymer ?
#
loop_
_entity_poly.entity_id
_entity_poly.type
_entity_poly.pdbx_seq_one_letter_code
_entity_poly.pdbx_strand_id
1 'polypeptide(L)'
;MTTNVPLPTFSAAGLSVPTEPELLAGVFGDYVDAFALSGKTLNTELTTPQGQLAQAQAYMLSFLYAGMLQIINGVDPATSSGAFQDALGRIYQLTRQGATYATVTAVVTGQVGATLPAGAQAIASDGSIWATTSAVTFGPTGTTSVEFRAVVAGPGPTAGINGLRIYQQQPGWETVSNDQPSTPGVATESRQSFEARRADSVAIGGNGSAAAVRAAVANVTGVSDTYVYNNGSDADIFYGTTGYPIPAHSIAIVVAGGDQTEIAQAIHSKLDCGCGLPTAAGEGTLITVALEDDVNYNPPYPQYLIRFVRPAVVPIYVRVEVANLSTLPSTYVVDVQNAVADAITNGFTTTDGTIIVPRARLGAQIVAAEYFPAIQALGDIVPISINVGINPDPTNGPALTMGIDQLPVTVALDVNVVTVDVA
;
A
#
# COMPACT_ATOMS: atom_id res chain seq x y z
N MET A 1 18.32 -3.02 50.56
CA MET A 1 19.19 -2.13 49.81
C MET A 1 18.29 -1.29 48.91
N THR A 2 18.40 0.00 49.02
CA THR A 2 17.81 0.94 48.04
C THR A 2 18.83 1.11 46.90
N THR A 3 18.40 1.15 45.68
CA THR A 3 19.27 1.41 44.52
C THR A 3 19.18 2.88 44.11
N ASN A 4 20.28 3.46 43.65
CA ASN A 4 20.33 4.78 43.00
C ASN A 4 19.98 4.73 41.52
N VAL A 5 19.82 3.51 40.95
CA VAL A 5 19.46 3.32 39.56
C VAL A 5 18.01 3.79 39.32
N PRO A 6 17.75 4.75 38.44
CA PRO A 6 16.40 5.21 38.18
C PRO A 6 15.56 4.09 37.55
N LEU A 7 14.30 3.99 37.98
CA LEU A 7 13.37 3.00 37.48
C LEU A 7 12.50 3.60 36.33
N PRO A 8 12.03 2.78 35.40
CA PRO A 8 11.02 3.22 34.42
C PRO A 8 9.75 3.68 35.15
N THR A 9 9.12 4.71 34.61
CA THR A 9 7.89 5.29 35.18
C THR A 9 6.73 5.20 34.20
N PHE A 10 5.55 4.80 34.70
CA PHE A 10 4.31 4.81 33.95
C PHE A 10 3.54 6.10 34.28
N SER A 11 3.11 6.77 33.22
CA SER A 11 2.29 7.97 33.30
C SER A 11 1.12 7.88 32.33
N ALA A 12 0.25 8.89 32.32
CA ALA A 12 -0.80 9.02 31.31
C ALA A 12 -0.26 9.15 29.88
N ALA A 13 1.01 9.57 29.72
CA ALA A 13 1.70 9.66 28.42
C ALA A 13 2.38 8.32 28.01
N GLY A 14 2.25 7.27 28.81
CA GLY A 14 2.88 5.97 28.57
C GLY A 14 4.09 5.68 29.46
N LEU A 15 4.96 4.76 29.01
CA LEU A 15 6.19 4.39 29.67
C LEU A 15 7.31 5.35 29.31
N SER A 16 7.92 5.95 30.36
CA SER A 16 9.19 6.68 30.24
C SER A 16 10.31 5.81 30.80
N VAL A 17 11.38 5.66 30.07
CA VAL A 17 12.56 4.89 30.46
C VAL A 17 13.75 5.83 30.69
N PRO A 18 14.57 5.59 31.71
CA PRO A 18 15.80 6.35 31.91
C PRO A 18 16.77 6.19 30.74
N THR A 19 17.54 7.22 30.47
CA THR A 19 18.62 7.19 29.49
C THR A 19 19.82 6.39 29.99
N GLU A 20 20.65 5.89 29.07
CA GLU A 20 21.86 5.12 29.45
C GLU A 20 22.81 5.93 30.37
N PRO A 21 23.05 7.24 30.15
CA PRO A 21 23.84 8.06 31.11
C PRO A 21 23.23 8.12 32.51
N GLU A 22 21.90 8.22 32.65
CA GLU A 22 21.22 8.22 33.94
C GLU A 22 21.35 6.88 34.64
N LEU A 23 21.23 5.79 33.89
CA LEU A 23 21.44 4.42 34.42
C LEU A 23 22.89 4.24 34.91
N LEU A 24 23.87 4.70 34.11
CA LEU A 24 25.28 4.62 34.46
C LEU A 24 25.59 5.42 35.72
N ALA A 25 25.02 6.63 35.83
CA ALA A 25 25.17 7.44 37.03
C ALA A 25 24.57 6.76 38.27
N GLY A 26 23.41 6.11 38.15
CA GLY A 26 22.77 5.34 39.20
C GLY A 26 23.59 4.11 39.64
N VAL A 27 24.13 3.35 38.68
CA VAL A 27 25.01 2.20 38.95
C VAL A 27 26.29 2.64 39.66
N PHE A 28 26.89 3.76 39.25
CA PHE A 28 28.04 4.32 39.97
C PHE A 28 27.66 4.78 41.37
N GLY A 29 26.49 5.36 41.57
CA GLY A 29 25.97 5.69 42.89
C GLY A 29 25.92 4.49 43.81
N ASP A 30 25.35 3.38 43.35
CA ASP A 30 25.29 2.13 44.11
C ASP A 30 26.69 1.56 44.44
N TYR A 31 27.63 1.66 43.51
CA TYR A 31 29.01 1.22 43.72
C TYR A 31 29.74 2.12 44.73
N VAL A 32 29.58 3.45 44.62
CA VAL A 32 30.17 4.41 45.57
C VAL A 32 29.64 4.13 46.98
N ASP A 33 28.35 3.96 47.14
CA ASP A 33 27.72 3.63 48.43
C ASP A 33 28.25 2.31 48.99
N ALA A 34 28.39 1.29 48.19
CA ALA A 34 28.93 -0.01 48.61
C ALA A 34 30.40 0.06 49.04
N PHE A 35 31.23 0.83 48.34
CA PHE A 35 32.65 1.05 48.69
C PHE A 35 32.79 1.90 49.96
N ALA A 36 31.93 2.93 50.12
CA ALA A 36 31.91 3.77 51.33
C ALA A 36 31.63 2.95 52.61
N LEU A 37 30.71 1.94 52.49
CA LEU A 37 30.46 1.03 53.63
C LEU A 37 31.69 0.24 54.07
N SER A 38 32.64 0.00 53.18
CA SER A 38 33.90 -0.67 53.46
C SER A 38 35.05 0.30 53.84
N GLY A 39 34.75 1.59 53.97
CA GLY A 39 35.73 2.66 54.28
C GLY A 39 36.69 2.96 53.10
N LYS A 40 36.32 2.62 51.88
CA LYS A 40 37.12 2.83 50.66
C LYS A 40 36.43 3.80 49.71
N THR A 41 37.25 4.55 48.95
CA THR A 41 36.78 5.39 47.87
C THR A 41 36.86 4.65 46.53
N LEU A 42 35.79 4.72 45.75
CA LEU A 42 35.74 4.14 44.40
C LEU A 42 36.36 5.10 43.38
N ASN A 43 37.24 4.58 42.51
CA ASN A 43 37.60 5.27 41.29
C ASN A 43 36.49 5.08 40.25
N THR A 44 35.84 6.17 39.82
CA THR A 44 34.71 6.15 38.88
C THR A 44 35.12 6.34 37.39
N GLU A 45 36.42 6.34 37.10
CA GLU A 45 36.88 6.43 35.72
C GLU A 45 36.46 5.20 34.92
N LEU A 46 35.94 5.43 33.71
CA LEU A 46 35.39 4.38 32.83
C LEU A 46 36.44 3.35 32.34
N THR A 47 37.72 3.71 32.39
CA THR A 47 38.84 2.86 32.00
C THR A 47 39.23 1.84 33.11
N THR A 48 38.71 2.01 34.31
CA THR A 48 38.94 1.09 35.40
C THR A 48 38.10 -0.18 35.31
N PRO A 49 38.50 -1.31 35.88
CA PRO A 49 37.67 -2.53 35.85
C PRO A 49 36.25 -2.28 36.39
N GLN A 50 36.10 -1.50 37.49
CA GLN A 50 34.79 -1.15 38.05
C GLN A 50 33.99 -0.26 37.08
N GLY A 51 34.67 0.67 36.40
CA GLY A 51 34.05 1.52 35.39
C GLY A 51 33.50 0.73 34.18
N GLN A 52 34.26 -0.25 33.73
CA GLN A 52 33.82 -1.14 32.65
C GLN A 52 32.65 -2.05 33.09
N LEU A 53 32.66 -2.55 34.31
CA LEU A 53 31.54 -3.32 34.89
C LEU A 53 30.29 -2.47 35.01
N ALA A 54 30.42 -1.22 35.49
CA ALA A 54 29.29 -0.28 35.57
C ALA A 54 28.70 0.04 34.22
N GLN A 55 29.54 0.28 33.20
CA GLN A 55 29.07 0.47 31.81
C GLN A 55 28.33 -0.76 31.28
N ALA A 56 28.89 -1.96 31.46
CA ALA A 56 28.26 -3.20 31.02
C ALA A 56 26.89 -3.40 31.69
N GLN A 57 26.78 -3.06 32.97
CA GLN A 57 25.53 -3.18 33.72
C GLN A 57 24.50 -2.15 33.27
N ALA A 58 24.90 -0.87 33.09
CA ALA A 58 24.05 0.18 32.57
C ALA A 58 23.54 -0.16 31.15
N TYR A 59 24.42 -0.70 30.31
CA TYR A 59 24.05 -1.15 28.95
C TYR A 59 23.01 -2.29 28.97
N MET A 60 23.19 -3.30 29.84
CA MET A 60 22.23 -4.39 30.02
C MET A 60 20.86 -3.87 30.48
N LEU A 61 20.84 -2.92 31.44
CA LEU A 61 19.59 -2.29 31.90
C LEU A 61 18.92 -1.47 30.79
N SER A 62 19.69 -0.69 30.04
CA SER A 62 19.20 0.08 28.90
C SER A 62 18.56 -0.83 27.84
N PHE A 63 19.23 -1.95 27.52
CA PHE A 63 18.69 -2.94 26.60
C PHE A 63 17.38 -3.58 27.08
N LEU A 64 17.29 -3.92 28.38
CA LEU A 64 16.05 -4.44 28.98
C LEU A 64 14.91 -3.42 28.91
N TYR A 65 15.19 -2.15 29.24
CA TYR A 65 14.19 -1.09 29.21
C TYR A 65 13.74 -0.76 27.79
N ALA A 66 14.66 -0.80 26.80
CA ALA A 66 14.30 -0.69 25.39
C ALA A 66 13.37 -1.83 24.95
N GLY A 67 13.63 -3.06 25.40
CA GLY A 67 12.74 -4.20 25.17
C GLY A 67 11.36 -4.02 25.80
N MET A 68 11.27 -3.49 27.01
CA MET A 68 9.99 -3.17 27.66
C MET A 68 9.22 -2.11 26.89
N LEU A 69 9.90 -1.06 26.41
CA LEU A 69 9.29 0.00 25.60
C LEU A 69 8.75 -0.56 24.27
N GLN A 70 9.51 -1.45 23.63
CA GLN A 70 9.08 -2.12 22.42
C GLN A 70 7.81 -2.98 22.62
N ILE A 71 7.72 -3.70 23.75
CA ILE A 71 6.53 -4.51 24.07
C ILE A 71 5.32 -3.59 24.30
N ILE A 72 5.48 -2.50 25.06
CA ILE A 72 4.38 -1.58 25.37
C ILE A 72 3.90 -0.88 24.10
N ASN A 73 4.81 -0.37 23.27
CA ASN A 73 4.47 0.23 21.97
C ASN A 73 3.85 -0.80 21.02
N GLY A 74 4.16 -2.08 21.17
CA GLY A 74 3.58 -3.17 20.41
C GLY A 74 2.11 -3.45 20.72
N VAL A 75 1.62 -3.07 21.89
CA VAL A 75 0.22 -3.26 22.29
C VAL A 75 -0.69 -2.16 21.72
N ASP A 76 -0.17 -0.96 21.50
CA ASP A 76 -0.92 0.13 20.90
C ASP A 76 -1.00 -0.04 19.36
N PRO A 77 -2.21 -0.15 18.78
CA PRO A 77 -2.38 -0.25 17.33
C PRO A 77 -1.72 0.89 16.54
N ALA A 78 -1.70 2.12 17.12
CA ALA A 78 -1.13 3.30 16.47
C ALA A 78 0.40 3.20 16.31
N THR A 79 1.09 2.50 17.21
CA THR A 79 2.55 2.38 17.24
C THR A 79 3.06 0.98 16.93
N SER A 80 2.19 -0.04 16.98
CA SER A 80 2.55 -1.44 16.75
C SER A 80 3.08 -1.69 15.33
N SER A 81 3.99 -2.64 15.20
CA SER A 81 4.57 -3.05 13.92
C SER A 81 4.90 -4.54 13.91
N GLY A 82 5.10 -5.11 12.71
CA GLY A 82 5.51 -6.50 12.54
C GLY A 82 4.57 -7.48 13.25
N ALA A 83 5.13 -8.42 14.01
CA ALA A 83 4.39 -9.50 14.66
C ALA A 83 3.36 -9.01 15.69
N PHE A 84 3.60 -7.88 16.36
CA PHE A 84 2.62 -7.28 17.28
C PHE A 84 1.40 -6.76 16.54
N GLN A 85 1.62 -6.02 15.45
CA GLN A 85 0.52 -5.53 14.62
C GLN A 85 -0.28 -6.68 14.00
N ASP A 86 0.40 -7.73 13.54
CA ASP A 86 -0.27 -8.93 13.01
C ASP A 86 -1.05 -9.68 14.10
N ALA A 87 -0.56 -9.69 15.35
CA ALA A 87 -1.29 -10.24 16.49
C ALA A 87 -2.55 -9.45 16.80
N LEU A 88 -2.46 -8.11 16.80
CA LEU A 88 -3.63 -7.24 16.93
C LEU A 88 -4.63 -7.46 15.79
N GLY A 89 -4.13 -7.57 14.55
CA GLY A 89 -4.98 -7.85 13.38
C GLY A 89 -5.78 -9.15 13.52
N ARG A 90 -5.18 -10.22 14.05
CA ARG A 90 -5.87 -11.50 14.27
C ARG A 90 -7.05 -11.39 15.25
N ILE A 91 -7.03 -10.46 16.20
CA ILE A 91 -8.19 -10.19 17.08
C ILE A 91 -9.39 -9.73 16.25
N TYR A 92 -9.13 -9.01 15.15
CA TYR A 92 -10.14 -8.53 14.21
C TYR A 92 -10.31 -9.45 12.99
N GLN A 93 -9.81 -10.70 13.06
CA GLN A 93 -9.84 -11.70 11.98
C GLN A 93 -9.16 -11.21 10.67
N LEU A 94 -8.20 -10.32 10.80
CA LEU A 94 -7.41 -9.80 9.69
C LEU A 94 -6.05 -10.48 9.61
N THR A 95 -5.66 -10.81 8.39
CA THR A 95 -4.31 -11.22 8.02
C THR A 95 -3.70 -10.18 7.09
N ARG A 96 -2.39 -9.91 7.26
CA ARG A 96 -1.67 -8.99 6.38
C ARG A 96 -1.63 -9.57 4.96
N GLN A 97 -1.93 -8.73 3.97
CA GLN A 97 -1.81 -9.10 2.58
C GLN A 97 -0.34 -9.27 2.21
N GLY A 98 0.03 -10.47 1.74
CA GLY A 98 1.38 -10.76 1.27
C GLY A 98 1.68 -10.09 -0.06
N ALA A 99 2.96 -10.03 -0.40
CA ALA A 99 3.37 -9.61 -1.73
C ALA A 99 2.83 -10.57 -2.79
N THR A 100 2.41 -10.01 -3.93
CA THR A 100 2.03 -10.80 -5.11
C THR A 100 3.16 -10.81 -6.13
N TYR A 101 3.11 -11.77 -7.04
CA TYR A 101 4.12 -11.91 -8.08
C TYR A 101 3.71 -11.17 -9.35
N ALA A 102 4.69 -10.60 -10.03
CA ALA A 102 4.49 -10.12 -11.38
C ALA A 102 4.27 -11.29 -12.35
N THR A 103 3.40 -11.11 -13.35
CA THR A 103 3.08 -12.14 -14.35
C THR A 103 3.19 -11.56 -15.77
N VAL A 104 3.53 -12.42 -16.73
CA VAL A 104 3.55 -12.06 -18.14
C VAL A 104 3.23 -13.30 -18.98
N THR A 105 2.37 -13.13 -19.96
CA THR A 105 2.12 -14.15 -20.96
C THR A 105 3.16 -14.02 -22.08
N ALA A 106 3.87 -15.10 -22.37
CA ALA A 106 4.87 -15.13 -23.43
C ALA A 106 4.61 -16.28 -24.40
N VAL A 107 4.95 -16.03 -25.66
CA VAL A 107 5.00 -17.04 -26.71
C VAL A 107 6.35 -17.72 -26.64
N VAL A 108 6.34 -19.04 -26.53
CA VAL A 108 7.54 -19.88 -26.54
C VAL A 108 7.55 -20.73 -27.80
N THR A 109 8.72 -20.91 -28.41
CA THR A 109 8.91 -21.81 -29.55
C THR A 109 9.84 -22.96 -29.18
N GLY A 110 9.61 -24.10 -29.82
CA GLY A 110 10.42 -25.26 -29.57
C GLY A 110 10.09 -26.45 -30.46
N GLN A 111 10.80 -27.54 -30.25
CA GLN A 111 10.65 -28.76 -31.02
C GLN A 111 9.25 -29.38 -30.82
N VAL A 112 8.56 -29.69 -31.93
CA VAL A 112 7.24 -30.32 -31.90
C VAL A 112 7.25 -31.60 -31.06
N GLY A 113 6.30 -31.71 -30.13
CA GLY A 113 6.18 -32.84 -29.22
C GLY A 113 7.08 -32.75 -27.97
N ALA A 114 8.03 -31.81 -27.90
CA ALA A 114 8.77 -31.56 -26.68
C ALA A 114 7.88 -30.84 -25.63
N THR A 115 8.16 -31.09 -24.35
CA THR A 115 7.42 -30.44 -23.24
C THR A 115 8.34 -29.51 -22.49
N LEU A 116 7.96 -28.24 -22.40
CA LEU A 116 8.57 -27.26 -21.52
C LEU A 116 7.98 -27.48 -20.10
N PRO A 117 8.76 -27.84 -19.10
CA PRO A 117 8.25 -28.10 -17.77
C PRO A 117 7.80 -26.83 -17.06
N ALA A 118 6.91 -26.97 -16.08
CA ALA A 118 6.67 -25.90 -15.12
C ALA A 118 7.96 -25.56 -14.36
N GLY A 119 8.20 -24.27 -14.11
CA GLY A 119 9.45 -23.81 -13.49
C GLY A 119 10.59 -23.57 -14.46
N ALA A 120 10.41 -23.72 -15.78
CA ALA A 120 11.41 -23.34 -16.77
C ALA A 120 11.68 -21.83 -16.71
N GLN A 121 12.98 -21.44 -16.67
CA GLN A 121 13.36 -20.08 -16.29
C GLN A 121 13.75 -19.21 -17.50
N ALA A 122 13.20 -18.01 -17.51
CA ALA A 122 13.59 -16.89 -18.36
C ALA A 122 14.13 -15.74 -17.50
N ILE A 123 14.92 -14.86 -18.10
CA ILE A 123 15.45 -13.65 -17.47
C ILE A 123 14.92 -12.44 -18.23
N ALA A 124 14.51 -11.41 -17.51
CA ALA A 124 14.12 -10.14 -18.09
C ALA A 124 15.31 -9.16 -18.21
N SER A 125 15.11 -8.07 -18.91
CA SER A 125 16.15 -7.04 -19.14
C SER A 125 16.60 -6.34 -17.86
N ASP A 126 15.75 -6.31 -16.81
CA ASP A 126 16.07 -5.79 -15.48
C ASP A 126 16.87 -6.79 -14.60
N GLY A 127 17.17 -7.99 -15.14
CA GLY A 127 17.87 -9.06 -14.42
C GLY A 127 16.97 -9.93 -13.57
N SER A 128 15.66 -9.69 -13.51
CA SER A 128 14.72 -10.52 -12.78
C SER A 128 14.51 -11.87 -13.45
N ILE A 129 14.35 -12.92 -12.63
CA ILE A 129 14.13 -14.29 -13.09
C ILE A 129 12.65 -14.60 -13.06
N TRP A 130 12.17 -15.23 -14.13
CA TRP A 130 10.78 -15.59 -14.36
C TRP A 130 10.69 -17.09 -14.62
N ALA A 131 9.66 -17.73 -14.12
CA ALA A 131 9.45 -19.16 -14.27
C ALA A 131 8.06 -19.46 -14.84
N THR A 132 7.95 -20.45 -15.72
CA THR A 132 6.66 -20.91 -16.23
C THR A 132 5.78 -21.43 -15.10
N THR A 133 4.49 -21.03 -15.10
CA THR A 133 3.52 -21.44 -14.08
C THR A 133 2.99 -22.85 -14.32
N SER A 134 3.01 -23.33 -15.57
CA SER A 134 2.55 -24.65 -15.97
C SER A 134 3.44 -25.27 -17.02
N ALA A 135 3.40 -26.60 -17.13
CA ALA A 135 4.05 -27.30 -18.21
C ALA A 135 3.24 -27.16 -19.50
N VAL A 136 3.93 -26.94 -20.65
CA VAL A 136 3.29 -26.86 -21.96
C VAL A 136 4.02 -27.75 -22.95
N THR A 137 3.27 -28.38 -23.87
CA THR A 137 3.83 -29.22 -24.95
C THR A 137 3.71 -28.46 -26.27
N PHE A 138 4.80 -28.43 -27.03
CA PHE A 138 4.82 -27.78 -28.33
C PHE A 138 3.99 -28.55 -29.35
N GLY A 139 2.91 -27.91 -29.83
CA GLY A 139 2.02 -28.45 -30.84
C GLY A 139 2.66 -28.50 -32.23
N PRO A 140 1.86 -28.88 -33.28
CA PRO A 140 2.38 -29.02 -34.67
C PRO A 140 3.01 -27.76 -35.25
N THR A 141 2.65 -26.58 -34.72
CA THR A 141 3.24 -25.30 -35.14
C THR A 141 4.60 -25.01 -34.49
N GLY A 142 5.01 -25.81 -33.50
CA GLY A 142 6.23 -25.55 -32.71
C GLY A 142 6.13 -24.31 -31.80
N THR A 143 4.92 -23.72 -31.68
CA THR A 143 4.71 -22.46 -30.95
C THR A 143 3.55 -22.64 -29.98
N THR A 144 3.69 -22.12 -28.76
CA THR A 144 2.62 -22.12 -27.76
C THR A 144 2.76 -20.89 -26.84
N SER A 145 1.68 -20.53 -26.17
CA SER A 145 1.66 -19.45 -25.18
C SER A 145 1.66 -20.04 -23.79
N VAL A 146 2.46 -19.46 -22.90
CA VAL A 146 2.55 -19.85 -21.48
C VAL A 146 2.72 -18.63 -20.61
N GLU A 147 2.14 -18.69 -19.43
CA GLU A 147 2.33 -17.66 -18.42
C GLU A 147 3.64 -17.87 -17.68
N PHE A 148 4.43 -16.80 -17.60
CA PHE A 148 5.60 -16.71 -16.72
C PHE A 148 5.25 -15.86 -15.51
N ARG A 149 5.75 -16.28 -14.35
CA ARG A 149 5.64 -15.56 -13.09
C ARG A 149 7.04 -15.24 -12.59
N ALA A 150 7.23 -14.04 -12.08
CA ALA A 150 8.50 -13.67 -11.43
C ALA A 150 8.78 -14.59 -10.25
N VAL A 151 10.06 -14.96 -10.05
CA VAL A 151 10.47 -15.82 -8.93
C VAL A 151 10.42 -15.05 -7.61
N VAL A 152 10.62 -13.74 -7.66
CA VAL A 152 10.55 -12.85 -6.50
C VAL A 152 9.24 -12.09 -6.54
N ALA A 153 8.52 -12.09 -5.41
CA ALA A 153 7.28 -11.34 -5.26
C ALA A 153 7.56 -9.84 -5.04
N GLY A 154 6.62 -9.00 -5.44
CA GLY A 154 6.68 -7.56 -5.29
C GLY A 154 6.67 -6.81 -6.63
N PRO A 155 6.67 -5.48 -6.60
CA PRO A 155 6.60 -4.64 -7.80
C PRO A 155 7.94 -4.54 -8.54
N GLY A 156 9.06 -4.99 -7.94
CA GLY A 156 10.40 -4.84 -8.52
C GLY A 156 10.61 -5.57 -9.85
N PRO A 157 10.25 -6.86 -10.00
CA PRO A 157 10.43 -7.59 -11.25
C PRO A 157 9.54 -7.03 -12.36
N THR A 158 10.16 -6.65 -13.50
CA THR A 158 9.45 -6.13 -14.67
C THR A 158 10.00 -6.76 -15.94
N ALA A 159 9.11 -7.06 -16.89
CA ALA A 159 9.49 -7.49 -18.23
C ALA A 159 8.80 -6.57 -19.26
N GLY A 160 9.59 -5.76 -19.94
CA GLY A 160 9.10 -4.96 -21.07
C GLY A 160 8.73 -5.83 -22.27
N ILE A 161 8.17 -5.23 -23.31
CA ILE A 161 7.84 -5.93 -24.57
C ILE A 161 9.13 -6.54 -25.14
N ASN A 162 9.06 -7.82 -25.52
CA ASN A 162 10.22 -8.63 -25.97
C ASN A 162 11.39 -8.63 -24.99
N GLY A 163 11.10 -8.41 -23.70
CA GLY A 163 12.10 -8.29 -22.65
C GLY A 163 12.60 -9.62 -22.09
N LEU A 164 11.90 -10.72 -22.33
CA LEU A 164 12.28 -12.04 -21.82
C LEU A 164 13.31 -12.74 -22.71
N ARG A 165 14.25 -13.42 -22.09
CA ARG A 165 15.23 -14.31 -22.73
C ARG A 165 15.36 -15.60 -21.92
N ILE A 166 15.72 -16.70 -22.57
CA ILE A 166 15.96 -17.98 -21.87
C ILE A 166 17.11 -17.79 -20.89
N TYR A 167 16.86 -18.06 -19.61
CA TYR A 167 17.88 -18.03 -18.55
C TYR A 167 18.53 -19.41 -18.39
N GLN A 168 17.71 -20.45 -18.33
CA GLN A 168 18.18 -21.82 -18.20
C GLN A 168 17.64 -22.66 -19.35
N GLN A 169 18.55 -23.14 -20.20
CA GLN A 169 18.20 -23.93 -21.37
C GLN A 169 17.48 -25.22 -20.97
N GLN A 170 16.35 -25.48 -21.62
CA GLN A 170 15.59 -26.72 -21.49
C GLN A 170 15.59 -27.47 -22.83
N PRO A 171 15.66 -28.82 -22.82
CA PRO A 171 15.61 -29.62 -24.05
C PRO A 171 14.37 -29.30 -24.88
N GLY A 172 14.57 -28.96 -26.16
CA GLY A 172 13.48 -28.66 -27.07
C GLY A 172 12.90 -27.24 -26.96
N TRP A 173 13.40 -26.38 -26.09
CA TRP A 173 13.00 -24.97 -26.01
C TRP A 173 13.97 -24.07 -26.79
N GLU A 174 13.46 -23.30 -27.74
CA GLU A 174 14.28 -22.52 -28.66
C GLU A 174 14.23 -21.02 -28.40
N THR A 175 13.00 -20.45 -28.23
CA THR A 175 12.86 -19.01 -27.99
C THR A 175 11.74 -18.69 -26.99
N VAL A 176 11.80 -17.49 -26.42
CA VAL A 176 10.72 -16.87 -25.66
C VAL A 176 10.56 -15.42 -26.07
N SER A 177 9.34 -14.97 -26.22
CA SER A 177 9.02 -13.58 -26.57
C SER A 177 7.65 -13.19 -25.98
N ASN A 178 7.58 -12.03 -25.37
CA ASN A 178 6.32 -11.45 -24.87
C ASN A 178 5.98 -10.20 -25.68
N ASP A 179 4.76 -10.15 -26.20
CA ASP A 179 4.22 -9.04 -27.01
C ASP A 179 3.59 -7.94 -26.13
N GLN A 180 3.35 -8.23 -24.87
CA GLN A 180 2.85 -7.29 -23.87
C GLN A 180 3.84 -7.18 -22.71
N PRO A 181 3.89 -6.01 -22.05
CA PRO A 181 4.68 -5.88 -20.81
C PRO A 181 4.08 -6.74 -19.69
N SER A 182 4.89 -7.04 -18.68
CA SER A 182 4.43 -7.75 -17.49
C SER A 182 3.41 -6.93 -16.71
N THR A 183 2.44 -7.63 -16.11
CA THR A 183 1.63 -7.08 -15.03
C THR A 183 2.46 -7.09 -13.75
N PRO A 184 2.71 -5.94 -13.12
CA PRO A 184 3.56 -5.87 -11.94
C PRO A 184 2.93 -6.61 -10.74
N GLY A 185 3.76 -7.15 -9.88
CA GLY A 185 3.34 -7.64 -8.58
C GLY A 185 3.11 -6.48 -7.60
N VAL A 186 2.53 -6.79 -6.46
CA VAL A 186 2.27 -5.82 -5.39
C VAL A 186 3.18 -6.13 -4.20
N ALA A 187 3.65 -5.10 -3.52
CA ALA A 187 4.41 -5.25 -2.29
C ALA A 187 3.54 -5.80 -1.15
N THR A 188 4.17 -6.40 -0.15
CA THR A 188 3.48 -6.73 1.11
C THR A 188 2.80 -5.50 1.68
N GLU A 189 1.59 -5.67 2.18
CA GLU A 189 0.79 -4.60 2.79
C GLU A 189 1.59 -3.85 3.85
N SER A 190 1.66 -2.53 3.70
CA SER A 190 2.40 -1.67 4.61
C SER A 190 1.76 -1.65 6.00
N ARG A 191 2.54 -1.24 7.01
CA ARG A 191 2.05 -1.02 8.38
C ARG A 191 0.81 -0.12 8.40
N GLN A 192 0.85 0.97 7.65
CA GLN A 192 -0.22 1.97 7.65
C GLN A 192 -1.47 1.49 6.91
N SER A 193 -1.30 0.81 5.77
CA SER A 193 -2.44 0.23 5.04
C SER A 193 -3.15 -0.83 5.88
N PHE A 194 -2.38 -1.67 6.58
CA PHE A 194 -2.93 -2.68 7.48
C PHE A 194 -3.68 -2.04 8.66
N GLU A 195 -3.13 -0.97 9.28
CA GLU A 195 -3.78 -0.26 10.37
C GLU A 195 -5.06 0.44 9.91
N ALA A 196 -5.04 1.09 8.74
CA ALA A 196 -6.25 1.68 8.16
C ALA A 196 -7.35 0.62 7.97
N ARG A 197 -6.98 -0.55 7.40
CA ARG A 197 -7.91 -1.67 7.21
C ARG A 197 -8.37 -2.27 8.54
N ARG A 198 -7.53 -2.31 9.58
CA ARG A 198 -7.91 -2.72 10.92
C ARG A 198 -8.90 -1.73 11.54
N ALA A 199 -8.65 -0.43 11.44
CA ALA A 199 -9.58 0.59 11.93
C ALA A 199 -10.92 0.51 11.22
N ASP A 200 -10.92 0.32 9.90
CA ASP A 200 -12.14 0.09 9.12
C ASP A 200 -12.85 -1.21 9.52
N SER A 201 -12.12 -2.27 9.90
CA SER A 201 -12.70 -3.56 10.29
C SER A 201 -13.55 -3.48 11.56
N VAL A 202 -13.31 -2.52 12.43
CA VAL A 202 -14.17 -2.29 13.60
C VAL A 202 -15.60 -1.93 13.15
N ALA A 203 -15.72 -1.22 12.03
CA ALA A 203 -17.02 -0.92 11.43
C ALA A 203 -17.69 -2.16 10.80
N ILE A 204 -16.93 -3.21 10.46
CA ILE A 204 -17.49 -4.46 9.89
C ILE A 204 -18.41 -5.19 10.89
N GLY A 205 -18.19 -5.03 12.20
CA GLY A 205 -19.09 -5.55 13.22
C GLY A 205 -20.45 -4.88 13.27
N GLY A 206 -20.58 -3.66 12.73
CA GLY A 206 -21.86 -2.95 12.57
C GLY A 206 -22.64 -3.46 11.36
N ASN A 207 -23.95 -3.30 11.40
CA ASN A 207 -24.86 -3.46 10.26
C ASN A 207 -25.60 -2.14 10.02
N GLY A 208 -26.06 -1.89 8.80
CA GLY A 208 -26.90 -0.76 8.46
C GLY A 208 -26.21 0.59 8.35
N SER A 209 -24.90 0.69 8.53
CA SER A 209 -24.18 1.95 8.35
C SER A 209 -23.38 1.99 7.04
N ALA A 210 -23.26 3.18 6.43
CA ALA A 210 -22.41 3.37 5.25
C ALA A 210 -20.94 2.95 5.52
N ALA A 211 -20.46 3.15 6.74
CA ALA A 211 -19.13 2.74 7.16
C ALA A 211 -19.00 1.21 7.18
N ALA A 212 -20.01 0.47 7.63
CA ALA A 212 -20.01 -0.99 7.63
C ALA A 212 -20.01 -1.56 6.20
N VAL A 213 -20.82 -0.98 5.30
CA VAL A 213 -20.84 -1.37 3.88
C VAL A 213 -19.48 -1.07 3.24
N ARG A 214 -18.92 0.13 3.46
CA ARG A 214 -17.61 0.52 2.92
C ARG A 214 -16.51 -0.43 3.39
N ALA A 215 -16.48 -0.76 4.67
CA ALA A 215 -15.47 -1.65 5.24
C ALA A 215 -15.60 -3.08 4.70
N ALA A 216 -16.83 -3.61 4.57
CA ALA A 216 -17.06 -4.94 4.00
C ALA A 216 -16.62 -5.02 2.54
N VAL A 217 -16.97 -4.02 1.72
CA VAL A 217 -16.58 -3.94 0.30
C VAL A 217 -15.05 -3.76 0.15
N ALA A 218 -14.45 -2.90 0.95
CA ALA A 218 -12.99 -2.68 0.91
C ALA A 218 -12.18 -3.93 1.28
N ASN A 219 -12.78 -4.88 2.01
CA ASN A 219 -12.13 -6.14 2.38
C ASN A 219 -12.26 -7.25 1.31
N VAL A 220 -13.03 -7.03 0.25
CA VAL A 220 -13.12 -7.96 -0.88
C VAL A 220 -11.81 -7.97 -1.66
N THR A 221 -11.32 -9.16 -1.99
CA THR A 221 -10.06 -9.34 -2.71
C THR A 221 -10.10 -8.62 -4.07
N GLY A 222 -9.05 -7.85 -4.35
CA GLY A 222 -8.91 -7.11 -5.61
C GLY A 222 -9.67 -5.79 -5.67
N VAL A 223 -10.41 -5.39 -4.64
CA VAL A 223 -10.93 -4.02 -4.53
C VAL A 223 -9.78 -3.07 -4.24
N SER A 224 -9.57 -2.13 -5.16
CA SER A 224 -8.51 -1.13 -5.06
C SER A 224 -8.96 0.13 -4.32
N ASP A 225 -10.22 0.54 -4.52
CA ASP A 225 -10.83 1.68 -3.82
C ASP A 225 -12.35 1.55 -3.75
N THR A 226 -12.96 2.17 -2.74
CA THR A 226 -14.42 2.22 -2.60
C THR A 226 -14.86 3.51 -1.96
N TYR A 227 -15.97 4.06 -2.47
CA TYR A 227 -16.64 5.22 -1.92
C TYR A 227 -18.09 4.87 -1.58
N VAL A 228 -18.49 5.11 -0.33
CA VAL A 228 -19.85 4.82 0.14
C VAL A 228 -20.38 6.03 0.87
N TYR A 229 -21.55 6.51 0.44
CA TYR A 229 -22.21 7.67 1.04
C TYR A 229 -23.71 7.45 1.06
N ASN A 230 -24.38 7.77 2.18
CA ASN A 230 -25.83 7.62 2.32
C ASN A 230 -26.54 8.97 2.24
N ASN A 231 -27.66 8.98 1.55
CA ASN A 231 -28.62 10.07 1.56
C ASN A 231 -29.78 9.70 2.50
N GLY A 232 -29.73 10.18 3.73
CA GLY A 232 -30.81 9.98 4.71
C GLY A 232 -31.93 11.01 4.62
N SER A 233 -31.92 11.91 3.64
CA SER A 233 -32.93 12.93 3.46
C SER A 233 -34.12 12.44 2.61
N ASP A 234 -35.24 13.16 2.69
CA ASP A 234 -36.46 12.90 1.91
C ASP A 234 -36.37 13.42 0.46
N ALA A 235 -35.23 13.96 0.04
CA ALA A 235 -35.03 14.50 -1.30
C ALA A 235 -33.81 13.87 -1.97
N ASP A 236 -33.86 13.80 -3.29
CA ASP A 236 -32.68 13.42 -4.09
C ASP A 236 -31.60 14.49 -3.94
N ILE A 237 -30.36 14.06 -3.81
CA ILE A 237 -29.20 14.95 -3.76
C ILE A 237 -28.28 14.69 -4.94
N PHE A 238 -27.58 15.73 -5.39
CA PHE A 238 -26.53 15.66 -6.39
C PHE A 238 -25.20 15.91 -5.69
N TYR A 239 -24.32 14.90 -5.70
CA TYR A 239 -23.14 14.89 -4.86
C TYR A 239 -21.83 14.94 -5.66
N GLY A 240 -20.86 15.69 -5.13
CA GLY A 240 -19.53 15.81 -5.73
C GLY A 240 -19.49 16.70 -6.96
N THR A 241 -18.33 16.76 -7.62
CA THR A 241 -18.06 17.62 -8.79
C THR A 241 -18.81 17.18 -10.04
N THR A 242 -19.13 15.89 -10.16
CA THR A 242 -19.91 15.33 -11.27
C THR A 242 -21.42 15.46 -11.08
N GLY A 243 -21.86 15.91 -9.88
CA GLY A 243 -23.28 15.94 -9.56
C GLY A 243 -23.90 14.54 -9.55
N TYR A 244 -23.19 13.53 -9.00
CA TYR A 244 -23.70 12.17 -8.95
C TYR A 244 -25.06 12.10 -8.21
N PRO A 245 -26.13 11.58 -8.84
CA PRO A 245 -27.47 11.56 -8.24
C PRO A 245 -27.58 10.45 -7.18
N ILE A 246 -27.98 10.81 -5.97
CA ILE A 246 -28.26 9.87 -4.89
C ILE A 246 -29.71 10.06 -4.48
N PRO A 247 -30.61 9.12 -4.81
CA PRO A 247 -32.03 9.22 -4.46
C PRO A 247 -32.26 9.34 -2.95
N ALA A 248 -33.41 9.84 -2.58
CA ALA A 248 -33.87 9.89 -1.19
C ALA A 248 -33.77 8.48 -0.55
N HIS A 249 -33.37 8.40 0.73
CA HIS A 249 -33.26 7.19 1.52
C HIS A 249 -32.40 6.08 0.84
N SER A 250 -31.39 6.48 0.08
CA SER A 250 -30.53 5.55 -0.63
C SER A 250 -29.05 5.72 -0.31
N ILE A 251 -28.28 4.72 -0.67
CA ILE A 251 -26.82 4.69 -0.52
C ILE A 251 -26.15 4.70 -1.89
N ALA A 252 -25.17 5.57 -2.07
CA ALA A 252 -24.24 5.51 -3.21
C ALA A 252 -23.11 4.53 -2.85
N ILE A 253 -22.84 3.58 -3.71
CA ILE A 253 -21.75 2.59 -3.55
C ILE A 253 -20.96 2.57 -4.86
N VAL A 254 -19.75 3.08 -4.81
CA VAL A 254 -18.83 3.08 -5.96
C VAL A 254 -17.61 2.24 -5.60
N VAL A 255 -17.24 1.31 -6.49
CA VAL A 255 -16.21 0.30 -6.21
C VAL A 255 -15.30 0.12 -7.41
N ALA A 256 -14.00 0.32 -7.21
CA ALA A 256 -12.95 0.03 -8.19
C ALA A 256 -12.30 -1.32 -7.89
N GLY A 257 -12.16 -2.18 -8.91
CA GLY A 257 -11.58 -3.51 -8.77
C GLY A 257 -12.50 -4.54 -8.10
N GLY A 258 -11.98 -5.75 -7.84
CA GLY A 258 -12.68 -6.85 -7.17
C GLY A 258 -13.74 -7.57 -8.01
N ASP A 259 -14.10 -8.79 -7.58
CA ASP A 259 -15.16 -9.58 -8.20
C ASP A 259 -16.55 -9.01 -7.91
N GLN A 260 -17.44 -9.03 -8.92
CA GLN A 260 -18.76 -8.41 -8.81
C GLN A 260 -19.68 -9.17 -7.85
N THR A 261 -19.59 -10.49 -7.82
CA THR A 261 -20.43 -11.32 -6.97
C THR A 261 -20.00 -11.22 -5.51
N GLU A 262 -18.70 -11.25 -5.23
CA GLU A 262 -18.15 -11.07 -3.89
C GLU A 262 -18.47 -9.68 -3.32
N ILE A 263 -18.38 -8.63 -4.15
CA ILE A 263 -18.78 -7.27 -3.77
C ILE A 263 -20.28 -7.21 -3.44
N ALA A 264 -21.13 -7.83 -4.28
CA ALA A 264 -22.57 -7.85 -4.03
C ALA A 264 -22.91 -8.59 -2.74
N GLN A 265 -22.24 -9.70 -2.45
CA GLN A 265 -22.39 -10.44 -1.18
C GLN A 265 -21.95 -9.60 0.02
N ALA A 266 -20.82 -8.90 -0.09
CA ALA A 266 -20.33 -8.00 0.94
C ALA A 266 -21.32 -6.88 1.23
N ILE A 267 -21.88 -6.23 0.20
CA ILE A 267 -22.93 -5.21 0.33
C ILE A 267 -24.17 -5.80 1.01
N HIS A 268 -24.67 -6.91 0.50
CA HIS A 268 -25.89 -7.56 1.03
C HIS A 268 -25.77 -7.90 2.52
N SER A 269 -24.59 -8.39 2.93
CA SER A 269 -24.33 -8.76 4.33
C SER A 269 -24.40 -7.61 5.32
N LYS A 270 -24.27 -6.35 4.85
CA LYS A 270 -24.17 -5.12 5.67
C LYS A 270 -25.26 -4.10 5.38
N LEU A 271 -26.02 -4.30 4.32
CA LEU A 271 -27.09 -3.40 3.93
C LEU A 271 -28.23 -3.45 4.94
N ASP A 272 -28.77 -2.29 5.30
CA ASP A 272 -29.95 -2.21 6.17
C ASP A 272 -31.24 -2.47 5.39
N CYS A 273 -32.25 -2.99 6.10
CA CYS A 273 -33.58 -3.23 5.53
C CYS A 273 -34.20 -1.90 5.06
N GLY A 274 -34.61 -1.87 3.79
CA GLY A 274 -35.28 -0.69 3.21
C GLY A 274 -34.34 0.41 2.69
N CYS A 275 -33.01 0.24 2.77
CA CYS A 275 -32.09 1.17 2.15
C CYS A 275 -32.12 1.03 0.62
N GLY A 276 -32.35 2.15 -0.08
CA GLY A 276 -32.29 2.21 -1.54
C GLY A 276 -30.85 2.01 -2.05
N LEU A 277 -30.69 1.27 -3.15
CA LEU A 277 -29.42 1.07 -3.83
C LEU A 277 -29.27 2.03 -5.03
N PRO A 278 -28.05 2.23 -5.58
CA PRO A 278 -27.83 3.09 -6.72
C PRO A 278 -28.77 2.77 -7.89
N THR A 279 -29.31 3.80 -8.50
CA THR A 279 -30.21 3.69 -9.67
C THR A 279 -29.61 4.30 -10.93
N ALA A 280 -28.55 5.11 -10.78
CA ALA A 280 -27.85 5.77 -11.86
C ALA A 280 -26.35 5.42 -11.83
N ALA A 281 -25.74 5.44 -12.99
CA ALA A 281 -24.30 5.16 -13.17
C ALA A 281 -23.42 6.39 -12.91
N GLY A 282 -23.96 7.60 -12.97
CA GLY A 282 -23.14 8.81 -13.09
C GLY A 282 -22.28 8.75 -14.35
N GLU A 283 -21.00 9.07 -14.24
CA GLU A 283 -20.03 8.89 -15.33
C GLU A 283 -19.52 7.44 -15.45
N GLY A 284 -19.76 6.61 -14.43
CA GLY A 284 -19.31 5.21 -14.37
C GLY A 284 -20.25 4.22 -15.05
N THR A 285 -20.27 2.99 -14.56
CA THR A 285 -21.12 1.90 -15.04
C THR A 285 -21.91 1.29 -13.90
N LEU A 286 -23.23 1.25 -13.99
CA LEU A 286 -24.10 0.61 -13.01
C LEU A 286 -24.04 -0.91 -13.18
N ILE A 287 -23.64 -1.62 -12.13
CA ILE A 287 -23.62 -3.07 -12.03
C ILE A 287 -24.83 -3.53 -11.24
N THR A 288 -25.49 -4.58 -11.74
CA THR A 288 -26.60 -5.26 -11.03
C THR A 288 -26.27 -6.75 -10.93
N VAL A 289 -26.26 -7.26 -9.70
CA VAL A 289 -26.01 -8.68 -9.42
C VAL A 289 -27.23 -9.24 -8.70
N ALA A 290 -27.77 -10.35 -9.19
CA ALA A 290 -28.82 -11.11 -8.53
C ALA A 290 -28.15 -12.12 -7.59
N LEU A 291 -28.46 -12.02 -6.30
CA LEU A 291 -28.05 -13.00 -5.28
C LEU A 291 -29.26 -13.86 -4.89
N GLU A 292 -29.06 -15.15 -4.84
CA GLU A 292 -30.04 -16.12 -4.34
C GLU A 292 -29.68 -16.52 -2.90
N ASP A 293 -30.67 -16.55 -2.02
CA ASP A 293 -30.48 -17.02 -0.64
C ASP A 293 -30.85 -18.51 -0.53
N ASP A 294 -29.91 -19.34 -0.90
CA ASP A 294 -29.98 -20.78 -0.82
C ASP A 294 -29.57 -21.37 0.55
N VAL A 295 -29.06 -20.49 1.43
CA VAL A 295 -28.60 -20.87 2.77
C VAL A 295 -29.77 -20.87 3.76
N ASN A 296 -30.66 -19.87 3.69
CA ASN A 296 -31.73 -19.68 4.67
C ASN A 296 -33.09 -20.16 4.18
N TYR A 297 -33.26 -20.42 2.88
CA TYR A 297 -34.53 -20.79 2.27
C TYR A 297 -34.46 -22.04 1.39
N ASN A 298 -35.60 -22.74 1.28
CA ASN A 298 -35.78 -23.78 0.29
C ASN A 298 -36.29 -23.21 -1.04
N PRO A 299 -36.07 -23.87 -2.19
CA PRO A 299 -36.60 -23.42 -3.47
C PRO A 299 -38.12 -23.18 -3.48
N PRO A 300 -38.66 -22.14 -4.14
CA PRO A 300 -37.91 -21.12 -4.89
C PRO A 300 -37.16 -20.15 -3.97
N TYR A 301 -35.87 -19.90 -4.27
CA TYR A 301 -35.03 -19.04 -3.46
C TYR A 301 -35.42 -17.56 -3.62
N PRO A 302 -35.42 -16.77 -2.52
CA PRO A 302 -35.52 -15.31 -2.62
C PRO A 302 -34.33 -14.75 -3.42
N GLN A 303 -34.60 -13.79 -4.30
CA GLN A 303 -33.58 -13.12 -5.07
C GLN A 303 -33.45 -11.66 -4.61
N TYR A 304 -32.21 -11.24 -4.37
CA TYR A 304 -31.85 -9.87 -4.00
C TYR A 304 -31.07 -9.23 -5.12
N LEU A 305 -31.59 -8.14 -5.69
CA LEU A 305 -30.89 -7.36 -6.73
C LEU A 305 -29.99 -6.33 -6.07
N ILE A 306 -28.70 -6.63 -6.01
CA ILE A 306 -27.70 -5.72 -5.43
C ILE A 306 -27.11 -4.88 -6.55
N ARG A 307 -27.05 -3.56 -6.33
CA ARG A 307 -26.56 -2.58 -7.31
C ARG A 307 -25.44 -1.75 -6.72
N PHE A 308 -24.38 -1.54 -7.51
CA PHE A 308 -23.28 -0.66 -7.21
C PHE A 308 -22.70 -0.10 -8.53
N VAL A 309 -21.84 0.90 -8.44
CA VAL A 309 -21.26 1.56 -9.63
C VAL A 309 -19.77 1.24 -9.75
N ARG A 310 -19.34 0.92 -10.96
CA ARG A 310 -17.93 0.94 -11.36
C ARG A 310 -17.57 2.36 -11.78
N PRO A 311 -16.55 3.01 -11.20
CA PRO A 311 -16.20 4.37 -11.57
C PRO A 311 -15.69 4.47 -13.01
N ALA A 312 -15.87 5.62 -13.61
CA ALA A 312 -15.17 5.97 -14.84
C ALA A 312 -13.69 6.17 -14.57
N VAL A 313 -12.82 5.64 -15.41
CA VAL A 313 -11.37 5.88 -15.34
C VAL A 313 -11.08 7.25 -15.94
N VAL A 314 -10.51 8.16 -15.15
CA VAL A 314 -10.16 9.51 -15.58
C VAL A 314 -8.64 9.67 -15.54
N PRO A 315 -7.98 9.89 -16.69
CA PRO A 315 -6.55 10.16 -16.73
C PRO A 315 -6.26 11.53 -16.10
N ILE A 316 -5.26 11.53 -15.20
CA ILE A 316 -4.77 12.74 -14.56
C ILE A 316 -3.45 13.12 -15.20
N TYR A 317 -3.42 14.28 -15.82
CA TYR A 317 -2.22 14.84 -16.42
C TYR A 317 -1.52 15.77 -15.42
N VAL A 318 -0.20 15.71 -15.40
CA VAL A 318 0.63 16.53 -14.54
C VAL A 318 1.68 17.26 -15.37
N ARG A 319 1.83 18.56 -15.15
CA ARG A 319 2.93 19.33 -15.65
C ARG A 319 3.88 19.66 -14.51
N VAL A 320 5.13 19.30 -14.65
CA VAL A 320 6.21 19.59 -13.70
C VAL A 320 7.22 20.51 -14.36
N GLU A 321 7.47 21.64 -13.77
CA GLU A 321 8.55 22.54 -14.16
C GLU A 321 9.73 22.37 -13.21
N VAL A 322 10.89 22.04 -13.77
CA VAL A 322 12.13 21.84 -13.01
C VAL A 322 13.18 22.87 -13.41
N ALA A 323 14.04 23.24 -12.47
CA ALA A 323 15.12 24.20 -12.72
C ALA A 323 16.12 23.62 -13.73
N ASN A 324 16.50 24.42 -14.73
CA ASN A 324 17.54 24.07 -15.70
C ASN A 324 18.92 24.29 -15.07
N LEU A 325 19.41 23.28 -14.34
CA LEU A 325 20.70 23.30 -13.66
C LEU A 325 21.72 22.44 -14.42
N SER A 326 22.98 22.85 -14.40
CA SER A 326 24.08 22.08 -15.00
C SER A 326 24.32 20.71 -14.31
N THR A 327 23.78 20.53 -13.10
CA THR A 327 23.84 19.27 -12.33
C THR A 327 22.68 18.32 -12.63
N LEU A 328 21.75 18.72 -13.51
CA LEU A 328 20.54 17.92 -13.79
C LEU A 328 20.92 16.57 -14.43
N PRO A 329 20.53 15.43 -13.86
CA PRO A 329 20.82 14.11 -14.43
C PRO A 329 20.22 13.94 -15.82
N SER A 330 20.86 13.21 -16.72
CA SER A 330 20.32 12.96 -18.07
C SER A 330 19.00 12.17 -18.05
N THR A 331 18.69 11.48 -16.98
CA THR A 331 17.48 10.66 -16.77
C THR A 331 16.33 11.42 -16.09
N TYR A 332 16.54 12.71 -15.75
CA TYR A 332 15.62 13.50 -14.92
C TYR A 332 14.15 13.43 -15.36
N VAL A 333 13.90 13.42 -16.69
CA VAL A 333 12.54 13.35 -17.23
C VAL A 333 11.86 12.07 -16.78
N VAL A 334 12.50 10.92 -16.99
CA VAL A 334 11.95 9.60 -16.66
C VAL A 334 11.83 9.43 -15.15
N ASP A 335 12.82 9.91 -14.40
CA ASP A 335 12.83 9.79 -12.94
C ASP A 335 11.68 10.61 -12.32
N VAL A 336 11.45 11.85 -12.77
CA VAL A 336 10.33 12.69 -12.33
C VAL A 336 8.98 12.09 -12.74
N GLN A 337 8.87 11.61 -14.00
CA GLN A 337 7.67 10.98 -14.50
C GLN A 337 7.25 9.78 -13.64
N ASN A 338 8.20 8.90 -13.34
CA ASN A 338 7.95 7.72 -12.51
C ASN A 338 7.61 8.11 -11.07
N ALA A 339 8.36 9.02 -10.46
CA ALA A 339 8.16 9.44 -9.07
C ALA A 339 6.77 10.08 -8.86
N VAL A 340 6.34 10.94 -9.77
CA VAL A 340 5.03 11.60 -9.69
C VAL A 340 3.89 10.62 -9.96
N ALA A 341 4.01 9.78 -11.00
CA ALA A 341 3.00 8.79 -11.31
C ALA A 341 2.84 7.76 -10.18
N ASP A 342 3.94 7.32 -9.58
CA ASP A 342 3.92 6.43 -8.42
C ASP A 342 3.30 7.10 -7.20
N ALA A 343 3.66 8.36 -6.91
CA ALA A 343 3.11 9.11 -5.79
C ALA A 343 1.58 9.33 -5.92
N ILE A 344 1.06 9.56 -7.12
CA ILE A 344 -0.38 9.68 -7.36
C ILE A 344 -1.08 8.33 -7.17
N THR A 345 -0.49 7.26 -7.68
CA THR A 345 -1.11 5.92 -7.71
C THR A 345 -1.01 5.20 -6.37
N ASN A 346 0.14 5.26 -5.72
CA ASN A 346 0.45 4.49 -4.51
C ASN A 346 0.60 5.36 -3.26
N GLY A 347 0.72 6.68 -3.44
CA GLY A 347 1.12 7.61 -2.38
C GLY A 347 2.65 7.67 -2.24
N PHE A 348 3.14 8.69 -1.56
CA PHE A 348 4.55 8.83 -1.27
C PHE A 348 4.81 8.70 0.24
N THR A 349 5.72 7.79 0.58
CA THR A 349 6.15 7.53 1.95
C THR A 349 7.66 7.74 2.07
N THR A 350 8.09 8.28 3.21
CA THR A 350 9.51 8.33 3.55
C THR A 350 10.06 6.95 3.92
N THR A 351 11.38 6.84 4.00
CA THR A 351 12.09 5.60 4.38
C THR A 351 11.72 5.09 5.77
N ASP A 352 11.23 5.95 6.66
CA ASP A 352 10.71 5.59 7.98
C ASP A 352 9.24 5.14 7.96
N GLY A 353 8.59 5.15 6.78
CA GLY A 353 7.20 4.71 6.58
C GLY A 353 6.15 5.79 6.85
N THR A 354 6.55 7.06 7.04
CA THR A 354 5.60 8.16 7.19
C THR A 354 5.00 8.51 5.83
N ILE A 355 3.66 8.49 5.71
CA ILE A 355 2.97 8.97 4.49
C ILE A 355 3.08 10.49 4.43
N ILE A 356 3.75 10.99 3.40
CA ILE A 356 3.80 12.43 3.09
C ILE A 356 2.68 12.80 2.13
N VAL A 357 2.42 11.94 1.13
CA VAL A 357 1.37 12.15 0.13
C VAL A 357 0.45 10.94 0.12
N PRO A 358 -0.85 11.10 0.43
CA PRO A 358 -1.80 10.01 0.26
C PRO A 358 -2.01 9.73 -1.24
N ARG A 359 -2.27 8.48 -1.59
CA ARG A 359 -2.64 8.14 -2.98
C ARG A 359 -3.93 8.86 -3.40
N ALA A 360 -4.05 9.13 -4.69
CA ALA A 360 -5.30 9.64 -5.24
C ALA A 360 -6.43 8.59 -5.11
N ARG A 361 -7.63 9.04 -4.73
CA ARG A 361 -8.78 8.18 -4.44
C ARG A 361 -10.06 8.72 -5.08
N LEU A 362 -11.09 7.87 -5.12
CA LEU A 362 -12.46 8.26 -5.49
C LEU A 362 -12.94 9.44 -4.65
N GLY A 363 -13.44 10.49 -5.29
CA GLY A 363 -13.96 11.68 -4.62
C GLY A 363 -12.93 12.55 -3.88
N ALA A 364 -11.64 12.27 -4.05
CA ALA A 364 -10.58 13.02 -3.37
C ALA A 364 -10.20 14.29 -4.14
N GLN A 365 -9.63 15.24 -3.42
CA GLN A 365 -8.94 16.38 -4.00
C GLN A 365 -7.46 16.03 -4.19
N ILE A 366 -6.94 16.22 -5.38
CA ILE A 366 -5.56 16.03 -5.75
C ILE A 366 -4.90 17.43 -5.76
N VAL A 367 -3.98 17.69 -4.84
CA VAL A 367 -3.31 18.97 -4.70
C VAL A 367 -1.90 18.86 -5.28
N ALA A 368 -1.60 19.67 -6.29
CA ALA A 368 -0.32 19.63 -7.01
C ALA A 368 0.89 19.80 -6.08
N ALA A 369 0.78 20.68 -5.07
CA ALA A 369 1.87 20.96 -4.13
C ALA A 369 2.26 19.75 -3.26
N GLU A 370 1.39 18.77 -3.06
CA GLU A 370 1.69 17.59 -2.28
C GLU A 370 2.75 16.69 -2.93
N TYR A 371 2.97 16.81 -4.25
CA TYR A 371 3.92 15.96 -4.99
C TYR A 371 5.36 16.50 -5.00
N PHE A 372 5.61 17.72 -4.48
CA PHE A 372 6.97 18.24 -4.35
C PHE A 372 7.93 17.30 -3.61
N PRO A 373 7.55 16.70 -2.46
CA PRO A 373 8.44 15.81 -1.73
C PRO A 373 8.89 14.57 -2.52
N ALA A 374 8.02 14.03 -3.37
CA ALA A 374 8.36 12.87 -4.20
C ALA A 374 9.46 13.19 -5.22
N ILE A 375 9.45 14.42 -5.80
CA ILE A 375 10.49 14.88 -6.72
C ILE A 375 11.76 15.26 -5.97
N GLN A 376 11.64 15.93 -4.83
CA GLN A 376 12.79 16.31 -3.99
C GLN A 376 13.57 15.09 -3.47
N ALA A 377 12.90 13.96 -3.26
CA ALA A 377 13.54 12.73 -2.85
C ALA A 377 14.48 12.13 -3.92
N LEU A 378 14.40 12.59 -5.17
CA LEU A 378 15.32 12.20 -6.25
C LEU A 378 16.70 12.90 -6.16
N GLY A 379 16.87 13.86 -5.26
CA GLY A 379 18.15 14.55 -4.99
C GLY A 379 18.36 15.79 -5.85
N ASP A 380 19.16 15.70 -6.93
CA ASP A 380 19.64 16.86 -7.69
C ASP A 380 18.59 17.53 -8.61
N ILE A 381 17.31 17.18 -8.47
CA ILE A 381 16.21 17.75 -9.25
C ILE A 381 15.44 18.76 -8.38
N VAL A 382 15.37 20.00 -8.83
CA VAL A 382 14.68 21.09 -8.13
C VAL A 382 13.37 21.42 -8.84
N PRO A 383 12.19 20.99 -8.30
CA PRO A 383 10.91 21.34 -8.85
C PRO A 383 10.57 22.82 -8.56
N ILE A 384 10.10 23.55 -9.58
CA ILE A 384 9.69 24.96 -9.50
C ILE A 384 8.18 25.05 -9.35
N SER A 385 7.44 24.37 -10.22
CA SER A 385 5.98 24.34 -10.19
C SER A 385 5.44 22.97 -10.57
N ILE A 386 4.28 22.63 -10.04
CA ILE A 386 3.51 21.44 -10.41
C ILE A 386 2.08 21.89 -10.66
N ASN A 387 1.50 21.43 -11.77
CA ASN A 387 0.10 21.64 -12.09
C ASN A 387 -0.56 20.29 -12.41
N VAL A 388 -1.80 20.11 -11.99
CA VAL A 388 -2.60 18.89 -12.24
C VAL A 388 -3.88 19.23 -12.98
N GLY A 389 -4.34 18.33 -13.85
CA GLY A 389 -5.56 18.53 -14.64
C GLY A 389 -6.03 17.27 -15.35
N ILE A 390 -7.21 17.33 -15.97
CA ILE A 390 -7.77 16.26 -16.80
C ILE A 390 -7.44 16.42 -18.29
N ASN A 391 -6.84 17.54 -18.67
CA ASN A 391 -6.40 17.79 -20.04
C ASN A 391 -4.88 17.64 -20.12
N PRO A 392 -4.33 17.16 -21.24
CA PRO A 392 -2.89 17.09 -21.43
C PRO A 392 -2.21 18.46 -21.23
N ASP A 393 -1.05 18.43 -20.55
CA ASP A 393 -0.21 19.61 -20.27
C ASP A 393 -0.94 20.76 -19.53
N PRO A 394 -1.40 20.56 -18.29
CA PRO A 394 -2.11 21.57 -17.52
C PRO A 394 -1.14 22.70 -17.11
N THR A 395 -1.46 23.96 -17.47
CA THR A 395 -0.61 25.14 -17.17
C THR A 395 -1.07 25.94 -15.97
N ASN A 396 -2.28 25.69 -15.44
CA ASN A 396 -2.84 26.39 -14.29
C ASN A 396 -3.82 25.49 -13.56
N GLY A 397 -3.29 24.55 -12.78
CA GLY A 397 -4.08 23.57 -12.03
C GLY A 397 -3.43 23.27 -10.67
N PRO A 398 -3.58 24.15 -9.64
CA PRO A 398 -2.99 23.89 -8.33
C PRO A 398 -3.68 22.74 -7.60
N ALA A 399 -4.92 22.44 -7.97
CA ALA A 399 -5.70 21.32 -7.40
C ALA A 399 -6.77 20.85 -8.37
N LEU A 400 -7.11 19.56 -8.28
CA LEU A 400 -8.17 18.91 -9.04
C LEU A 400 -9.04 18.11 -8.07
N THR A 401 -10.35 18.33 -8.07
CA THR A 401 -11.29 17.54 -7.24
C THR A 401 -11.99 16.51 -8.12
N MET A 402 -11.88 15.25 -7.72
CA MET A 402 -12.50 14.12 -8.42
C MET A 402 -13.95 13.93 -7.99
N GLY A 403 -14.80 13.49 -8.91
CA GLY A 403 -16.12 12.99 -8.58
C GLY A 403 -16.06 11.64 -7.85
N ILE A 404 -17.11 11.32 -7.10
CA ILE A 404 -17.17 10.02 -6.39
C ILE A 404 -17.25 8.83 -7.36
N ASP A 405 -17.70 9.07 -8.57
CA ASP A 405 -17.86 8.14 -9.69
C ASP A 405 -16.68 8.18 -10.68
N GLN A 406 -15.60 8.86 -10.32
CA GLN A 406 -14.37 9.01 -11.11
C GLN A 406 -13.18 8.38 -10.39
N LEU A 407 -12.49 7.45 -11.05
CA LEU A 407 -11.23 6.85 -10.57
C LEU A 407 -10.04 7.57 -11.23
N PRO A 408 -9.24 8.33 -10.47
CA PRO A 408 -8.04 8.96 -10.99
C PRO A 408 -6.98 7.91 -11.33
N VAL A 409 -6.41 8.01 -12.53
CA VAL A 409 -5.31 7.16 -12.98
C VAL A 409 -4.24 8.02 -13.64
N THR A 410 -2.99 7.77 -13.34
CA THR A 410 -1.85 8.46 -13.96
C THR A 410 -0.79 7.43 -14.32
N VAL A 411 -0.23 7.55 -15.49
CA VAL A 411 0.95 6.81 -15.93
C VAL A 411 2.11 7.77 -16.19
N ALA A 412 3.33 7.27 -16.26
CA ALA A 412 4.51 8.11 -16.45
C ALA A 412 4.40 9.04 -17.68
N LEU A 413 3.76 8.60 -18.75
CA LEU A 413 3.56 9.39 -19.98
C LEU A 413 2.56 10.55 -19.80
N ASP A 414 1.71 10.53 -18.77
CA ASP A 414 0.78 11.60 -18.45
C ASP A 414 1.48 12.76 -17.70
N VAL A 415 2.74 12.57 -17.31
CA VAL A 415 3.55 13.57 -16.61
C VAL A 415 4.45 14.28 -17.62
N ASN A 416 4.14 15.54 -17.92
CA ASN A 416 4.96 16.41 -18.78
C ASN A 416 6.00 17.15 -17.94
N VAL A 417 7.29 16.93 -18.20
CA VAL A 417 8.41 17.55 -17.49
C VAL A 417 9.08 18.58 -18.37
N VAL A 418 9.12 19.83 -17.93
CA VAL A 418 9.68 20.97 -18.66
C VAL A 418 10.77 21.64 -17.84
N THR A 419 11.88 21.98 -18.46
CA THR A 419 12.93 22.77 -17.82
C THR A 419 12.67 24.27 -17.97
N VAL A 420 12.93 25.02 -16.90
CA VAL A 420 12.81 26.48 -16.86
C VAL A 420 14.13 27.07 -16.38
N ASP A 421 14.63 28.08 -17.09
CA ASP A 421 15.83 28.81 -16.68
C ASP A 421 15.51 29.63 -15.44
N VAL A 422 16.28 29.41 -14.39
CA VAL A 422 16.16 30.17 -13.12
C VAL A 422 17.17 31.32 -13.20
N ALA A 423 16.67 32.56 -13.15
CA ALA A 423 17.47 33.76 -13.23
C ALA A 423 18.30 33.97 -11.94
#